data_e28537baaadeabab80cda2eb326ea128
#
_entry.id   e28537baaadeabab80cda2eb326ea128
#
_cell.length_a   1.000
_cell.length_b   1.000
_cell.length_c   1.000
_cell.angle_alpha   90.00
_cell.angle_beta   90.00
_cell.angle_gamma   90.00
#
_symmetry.space_group_name_H-M   'P 1'
#
loop_
_entity.id
_entity.type
_entity.pdbx_description
1 polymer ?
#
loop_
_entity_poly.entity_id
_entity_poly.type
_entity_poly.pdbx_seq_one_letter_code
_entity_poly.pdbx_strand_id
1 'polypeptide(L)'
;YISFANGPLCSYDIIMASEIIGLTHLEREIVAGTVLYNTLQIPPYEDVAEKLDQESYMIVAKLSAILRVSNAMDRSHKQKFKNVKVVVKGRELVITIETSDNIALEKALFASKTSYFENVFSVKPVIKIKRVYS
;
A
#
# COMPACT_ATOMS: atom_id res chain seq x y z
N TYR A 1 -2.77 -12.20 -22.21
CA TYR A 1 -3.97 -11.54 -21.67
C TYR A 1 -4.07 -11.81 -20.17
N ILE A 2 -4.13 -10.76 -19.40
CA ILE A 2 -4.24 -10.86 -17.93
C ILE A 2 -5.63 -10.42 -17.54
N SER A 3 -6.39 -11.34 -16.92
CA SER A 3 -7.70 -11.02 -16.38
C SER A 3 -7.56 -10.01 -15.24
N PHE A 4 -8.46 -9.03 -15.20
CA PHE A 4 -8.43 -8.03 -14.13
C PHE A 4 -8.55 -8.66 -12.74
N ALA A 5 -9.40 -9.69 -12.60
CA ALA A 5 -9.61 -10.37 -11.33
C ALA A 5 -8.38 -11.15 -10.87
N ASN A 6 -7.55 -11.63 -11.80
CA ASN A 6 -6.36 -12.42 -11.50
C ASN A 6 -5.06 -11.64 -11.65
N GLY A 7 -5.15 -10.31 -11.84
CA GLY A 7 -3.99 -9.48 -12.08
C GLY A 7 -2.89 -9.60 -11.04
N PRO A 8 -3.21 -9.48 -9.73
CA PRO A 8 -2.17 -9.58 -8.69
C PRO A 8 -1.46 -10.93 -8.69
N LEU A 9 -2.20 -12.02 -8.85
CA LEU A 9 -1.63 -13.36 -8.87
C LEU A 9 -0.78 -13.59 -10.12
N CYS A 10 -1.25 -13.10 -11.27
CA CYS A 10 -0.47 -13.15 -12.50
C CYS A 10 0.82 -12.36 -12.37
N SER A 11 0.77 -11.18 -11.73
CA SER A 11 1.96 -10.37 -11.51
C SER A 11 2.97 -11.09 -10.62
N TYR A 12 2.49 -11.75 -9.57
CA TYR A 12 3.34 -12.58 -8.72
C TYR A 12 4.05 -13.65 -9.54
N ASP A 13 3.29 -14.40 -10.34
CA ASP A 13 3.85 -15.50 -11.14
C ASP A 13 4.87 -15.00 -12.16
N ILE A 14 4.62 -13.85 -12.79
CA ILE A 14 5.54 -13.27 -13.75
C ILE A 14 6.85 -12.88 -13.06
N ILE A 15 6.77 -12.25 -11.89
CA ILE A 15 7.96 -11.84 -11.14
C ILE A 15 8.76 -13.06 -10.71
N MET A 16 8.10 -14.10 -10.22
CA MET A 16 8.79 -15.30 -9.75
C MET A 16 9.44 -16.08 -10.90
N ALA A 17 8.82 -16.08 -12.09
CA ALA A 17 9.36 -16.74 -13.27
C ALA A 17 10.49 -15.95 -13.92
N SER A 18 10.61 -14.66 -13.65
CA SER A 18 11.61 -13.80 -14.27
C SER A 18 12.92 -13.84 -13.52
N GLU A 19 14.03 -13.96 -14.25
CA GLU A 19 15.35 -13.77 -13.67
C GLU A 19 15.68 -12.28 -13.76
N ILE A 20 15.51 -11.59 -12.64
CA ILE A 20 15.80 -10.16 -12.59
C ILE A 20 17.24 -10.00 -12.12
N ILE A 21 18.07 -9.38 -12.95
CA ILE A 21 19.49 -9.17 -12.64
C ILE A 21 19.60 -8.32 -11.36
N GLY A 22 20.41 -8.79 -10.42
CA GLY A 22 20.66 -8.09 -9.17
C GLY A 22 19.72 -8.46 -8.02
N LEU A 23 18.72 -9.31 -8.26
CA LEU A 23 17.83 -9.78 -7.20
C LEU A 23 18.09 -11.24 -6.89
N THR A 24 18.21 -11.56 -5.60
CA THR A 24 18.26 -12.95 -5.13
C THR A 24 16.86 -13.56 -5.20
N HIS A 25 16.77 -14.87 -5.03
CA HIS A 25 15.48 -15.56 -4.97
C HIS A 25 14.61 -15.00 -3.84
N LEU A 26 15.19 -14.78 -2.65
CA LEU A 26 14.46 -14.25 -1.51
C LEU A 26 13.96 -12.82 -1.79
N GLU A 27 14.81 -11.99 -2.38
CA GLU A 27 14.39 -10.62 -2.75
C GLU A 27 13.26 -10.64 -3.76
N ARG A 28 13.29 -11.57 -4.71
CA ARG A 28 12.19 -11.75 -5.67
C ARG A 28 10.89 -12.15 -4.97
N GLU A 29 10.97 -13.07 -3.98
CA GLU A 29 9.80 -13.45 -3.19
C GLU A 29 9.22 -12.25 -2.44
N ILE A 30 10.07 -11.37 -1.90
CA ILE A 30 9.62 -10.17 -1.20
C ILE A 30 8.91 -9.23 -2.16
N VAL A 31 9.50 -8.97 -3.32
CA VAL A 31 8.90 -8.07 -4.32
C VAL A 31 7.58 -8.65 -4.83
N ALA A 32 7.58 -9.93 -5.18
CA ALA A 32 6.38 -10.59 -5.71
C ALA A 32 5.25 -10.62 -4.67
N GLY A 33 5.60 -10.93 -3.42
CA GLY A 33 4.64 -10.94 -2.32
C GLY A 33 4.06 -9.55 -2.07
N THR A 34 4.89 -8.52 -2.15
CA THR A 34 4.43 -7.14 -1.98
C THR A 34 3.43 -6.76 -3.06
N VAL A 35 3.70 -7.12 -4.31
CA VAL A 35 2.77 -6.86 -5.42
C VAL A 35 1.46 -7.63 -5.22
N LEU A 36 1.55 -8.88 -4.77
CA LEU A 36 0.37 -9.71 -4.53
C LEU A 36 -0.50 -9.15 -3.40
N TYR A 37 0.10 -8.84 -2.27
CA TYR A 37 -0.63 -8.49 -1.06
C TYR A 37 -0.93 -7.01 -0.90
N ASN A 38 -0.57 -6.18 -1.87
CA ASN A 38 -1.04 -4.79 -1.82
C ASN A 38 -2.53 -4.69 -2.11
N THR A 39 -3.12 -5.70 -2.76
CA THR A 39 -4.55 -5.74 -3.08
C THR A 39 -5.26 -6.92 -2.42
N LEU A 40 -4.58 -8.04 -2.20
CA LEU A 40 -5.14 -9.21 -1.54
C LEU A 40 -4.78 -9.19 -0.06
N GLN A 41 -5.59 -9.85 0.75
CA GLN A 41 -5.32 -9.97 2.17
C GLN A 41 -4.08 -10.84 2.39
N ILE A 42 -3.14 -10.35 3.19
CA ILE A 42 -1.94 -11.13 3.52
C ILE A 42 -2.36 -12.28 4.46
N PRO A 43 -1.94 -13.51 4.17
CA PRO A 43 -2.25 -14.63 5.06
C PRO A 43 -1.42 -14.59 6.34
N PRO A 44 -1.82 -15.33 7.38
CA PRO A 44 -0.99 -15.47 8.57
C PRO A 44 0.38 -16.02 8.22
N TYR A 45 1.39 -15.70 9.03
CA TYR A 45 2.76 -16.13 8.75
C TYR A 45 2.89 -17.64 8.58
N GLU A 46 2.13 -18.43 9.36
CA GLU A 46 2.19 -19.88 9.31
C GLU A 46 1.90 -20.44 7.92
N ASP A 47 1.05 -19.75 7.16
CA ASP A 47 0.65 -20.20 5.82
C ASP A 47 1.72 -19.96 4.76
N VAL A 48 2.67 -19.06 5.03
CA VAL A 48 3.73 -18.71 4.07
C VAL A 48 5.13 -18.97 4.61
N ALA A 49 5.24 -19.63 5.75
CA ALA A 49 6.52 -19.85 6.43
C ALA A 49 7.52 -20.65 5.58
N GLU A 50 7.04 -21.44 4.63
CA GLU A 50 7.92 -22.19 3.73
C GLU A 50 8.61 -21.30 2.69
N LYS A 51 7.98 -20.17 2.36
CA LYS A 51 8.50 -19.23 1.35
C LYS A 51 9.24 -18.06 1.94
N LEU A 52 8.81 -17.60 3.12
CA LEU A 52 9.32 -16.40 3.76
C LEU A 52 9.65 -16.67 5.22
N ASP A 53 10.79 -16.20 5.69
CA ASP A 53 11.06 -16.16 7.13
C ASP A 53 10.28 -14.99 7.76
N GLN A 54 10.28 -14.91 9.09
CA GLN A 54 9.52 -13.87 9.79
C GLN A 54 9.96 -12.47 9.42
N GLU A 55 11.25 -12.24 9.29
CA GLU A 55 11.78 -10.94 8.92
C GLU A 55 11.30 -10.53 7.54
N SER A 56 11.40 -11.43 6.56
CA SER A 56 10.95 -11.17 5.19
C SER A 56 9.44 -10.99 5.12
N TYR A 57 8.69 -11.79 5.90
CA TYR A 57 7.24 -11.64 6.00
C TYR A 57 6.86 -10.23 6.49
N MET A 58 7.55 -9.73 7.52
CA MET A 58 7.29 -8.39 8.03
C MET A 58 7.65 -7.31 7.00
N ILE A 59 8.69 -7.53 6.22
CA ILE A 59 9.04 -6.60 5.13
C ILE A 59 7.91 -6.55 4.10
N VAL A 60 7.40 -7.72 3.70
CA VAL A 60 6.26 -7.77 2.76
C VAL A 60 5.04 -7.07 3.34
N ALA A 61 4.73 -7.31 4.62
CA ALA A 61 3.59 -6.68 5.28
C ALA A 61 3.73 -5.15 5.30
N LYS A 62 4.92 -4.65 5.64
CA LYS A 62 5.16 -3.21 5.71
C LYS A 62 5.10 -2.56 4.33
N LEU A 63 5.74 -3.17 3.33
CA LEU A 63 5.71 -2.64 1.96
C LEU A 63 4.30 -2.69 1.38
N SER A 64 3.56 -3.76 1.64
CA SER A 64 2.18 -3.87 1.18
C SER A 64 1.29 -2.81 1.82
N ALA A 65 1.48 -2.53 3.10
CA ALA A 65 0.73 -1.50 3.81
C ALA A 65 1.00 -0.11 3.20
N ILE A 66 2.27 0.19 2.91
CA ILE A 66 2.65 1.45 2.28
C ILE A 66 2.00 1.57 0.89
N LEU A 67 2.05 0.51 0.10
CA LEU A 67 1.45 0.52 -1.24
C LEU A 67 -0.06 0.69 -1.18
N ARG A 68 -0.73 0.08 -0.20
CA ARG A 68 -2.18 0.26 -0.04
C ARG A 68 -2.55 1.71 0.23
N VAL A 69 -1.80 2.38 1.08
CA VAL A 69 -2.02 3.82 1.34
C VAL A 69 -1.79 4.63 0.08
N SER A 70 -0.67 4.37 -0.61
CA SER A 70 -0.33 5.08 -1.84
C SER A 70 -1.38 4.87 -2.93
N ASN A 71 -1.86 3.64 -3.08
CA ASN A 71 -2.89 3.33 -4.06
C ASN A 71 -4.23 3.99 -3.72
N ALA A 72 -4.57 4.04 -2.43
CA ALA A 72 -5.79 4.70 -1.99
C ALA A 72 -5.73 6.20 -2.29
N MET A 73 -4.57 6.84 -2.06
CA MET A 73 -4.36 8.23 -2.43
C MET A 73 -4.49 8.42 -3.94
N ASP A 74 -3.85 7.56 -4.71
CA ASP A 74 -3.82 7.67 -6.16
C ASP A 74 -5.21 7.47 -6.80
N ARG A 75 -6.01 6.56 -6.26
CA ARG A 75 -7.37 6.31 -6.75
C ARG A 75 -8.32 7.46 -6.45
N SER A 76 -8.14 8.08 -5.29
CA SER A 76 -9.14 8.99 -4.76
C SER A 76 -9.13 10.36 -5.41
N HIS A 77 -8.04 10.75 -6.06
CA HIS A 77 -7.88 12.18 -6.35
C HIS A 77 -7.67 12.56 -7.79
N LYS A 78 -7.22 11.68 -8.64
CA LYS A 78 -7.06 11.98 -10.07
C LYS A 78 -6.69 13.45 -10.34
N GLN A 79 -5.61 13.91 -9.71
CA GLN A 79 -5.11 15.30 -9.80
C GLN A 79 -5.91 16.36 -9.02
N LYS A 80 -6.81 15.93 -8.14
CA LYS A 80 -7.51 16.86 -7.24
C LYS A 80 -6.60 17.41 -6.14
N PHE A 81 -5.56 16.65 -5.79
CA PHE A 81 -4.67 16.99 -4.68
C PHE A 81 -3.46 17.75 -5.21
N LYS A 82 -3.20 18.88 -4.55
CA LYS A 82 -1.97 19.65 -4.76
C LYS A 82 -1.14 19.52 -3.51
N ASN A 83 0.16 19.65 -3.61
CA ASN A 83 1.08 19.73 -2.46
C ASN A 83 0.72 18.81 -1.30
N VAL A 84 1.26 17.60 -1.33
CA VAL A 84 1.05 16.62 -0.27
C VAL A 84 2.21 16.69 0.72
N LYS A 85 1.91 16.86 2.02
CA LYS A 85 2.90 16.81 3.08
C LYS A 85 2.55 15.66 4.02
N VAL A 86 3.55 14.88 4.42
CA VAL A 86 3.36 13.74 5.29
C VAL A 86 4.24 13.89 6.52
N VAL A 87 3.65 13.83 7.70
CA VAL A 87 4.35 13.96 8.98
C VAL A 87 3.79 12.92 9.95
N VAL A 88 4.68 12.29 10.72
CA VAL A 88 4.27 11.42 11.81
C VAL A 88 4.17 12.25 13.07
N LYS A 89 2.98 12.26 13.69
CA LYS A 89 2.74 12.94 14.97
C LYS A 89 2.11 11.96 15.94
N GLY A 90 2.85 11.59 16.99
CA GLY A 90 2.37 10.61 17.94
C GLY A 90 2.07 9.28 17.23
N ARG A 91 0.82 8.84 17.27
CA ARG A 91 0.39 7.60 16.61
C ARG A 91 -0.40 7.87 15.34
N GLU A 92 -0.19 9.02 14.73
CA GLU A 92 -0.88 9.37 13.49
C GLU A 92 0.13 9.70 12.38
N LEU A 93 -0.15 9.18 11.21
CA LEU A 93 0.53 9.59 9.97
C LEU A 93 -0.36 10.66 9.35
N VAL A 94 0.02 11.92 9.54
CA VAL A 94 -0.79 13.04 9.09
C VAL A 94 -0.41 13.38 7.65
N ILE A 95 -1.37 13.20 6.75
CA ILE A 95 -1.21 13.52 5.33
C ILE A 95 -2.00 14.80 5.06
N THR A 96 -1.28 15.90 4.91
CA THR A 96 -1.92 17.19 4.62
C THR A 96 -1.93 17.42 3.12
N ILE A 97 -3.11 17.66 2.57
CA ILE A 97 -3.27 17.92 1.14
C ILE A 97 -3.91 19.29 0.92
N GLU A 98 -3.50 19.94 -0.15
CA GLU A 98 -4.13 21.18 -0.59
C GLU A 98 -5.11 20.85 -1.71
N THR A 99 -6.36 21.24 -1.52
CA THR A 99 -7.39 21.04 -2.54
C THR A 99 -8.49 22.06 -2.36
N SER A 100 -9.11 22.44 -3.48
CA SER A 100 -10.32 23.28 -3.47
C SER A 100 -11.58 22.43 -3.62
N ASP A 101 -11.42 21.13 -3.88
CA ASP A 101 -12.53 20.23 -4.12
C ASP A 101 -13.09 19.62 -2.84
N ASN A 102 -14.33 19.17 -2.90
CA ASN A 102 -14.93 18.42 -1.82
C ASN A 102 -14.44 16.96 -1.94
N ILE A 103 -13.72 16.49 -0.93
CA ILE A 103 -13.17 15.14 -0.90
C ILE A 103 -13.74 14.28 0.23
N ALA A 104 -14.96 14.56 0.65
CA ALA A 104 -15.58 13.81 1.77
C ALA A 104 -15.68 12.32 1.45
N LEU A 105 -16.06 11.97 0.21
CA LEU A 105 -16.14 10.58 -0.22
C LEU A 105 -14.77 9.93 -0.25
N GLU A 106 -13.78 10.63 -0.79
CA GLU A 106 -12.41 10.14 -0.87
C GLU A 106 -11.83 9.91 0.52
N LYS A 107 -12.11 10.81 1.48
CA LYS A 107 -11.67 10.63 2.87
C LYS A 107 -12.28 9.38 3.49
N ALA A 108 -13.56 9.14 3.24
CA ALA A 108 -14.24 7.96 3.78
C ALA A 108 -13.66 6.67 3.20
N LEU A 109 -13.43 6.65 1.88
CA LEU A 109 -12.82 5.51 1.21
C LEU A 109 -11.39 5.29 1.69
N PHE A 110 -10.62 6.35 1.85
CA PHE A 110 -9.26 6.29 2.36
C PHE A 110 -9.23 5.65 3.74
N ALA A 111 -10.09 6.09 4.66
CA ALA A 111 -10.14 5.54 6.01
C ALA A 111 -10.41 4.03 6.00
N SER A 112 -11.30 3.57 5.11
CA SER A 112 -11.62 2.14 5.02
C SER A 112 -10.48 1.32 4.41
N LYS A 113 -9.62 1.92 3.57
CA LYS A 113 -8.53 1.23 2.90
C LYS A 113 -7.22 1.23 3.67
N THR A 114 -7.10 2.03 4.72
CA THR A 114 -5.84 2.21 5.44
C THR A 114 -5.77 1.53 6.80
N SER A 115 -6.81 0.78 7.19
CA SER A 115 -6.80 0.04 8.43
C SER A 115 -5.65 -0.97 8.52
N TYR A 116 -5.26 -1.54 7.40
CA TYR A 116 -4.14 -2.46 7.35
C TYR A 116 -2.83 -1.79 7.75
N PHE A 117 -2.62 -0.55 7.28
CA PHE A 117 -1.44 0.23 7.64
C PHE A 117 -1.40 0.44 9.16
N GLU A 118 -2.53 0.79 9.76
CA GLU A 118 -2.59 0.97 11.21
C GLU A 118 -2.27 -0.32 11.95
N ASN A 119 -2.77 -1.45 11.46
CA ASN A 119 -2.49 -2.74 12.07
C ASN A 119 -1.01 -3.12 12.00
N VAL A 120 -0.35 -2.80 10.91
CA VAL A 120 1.07 -3.17 10.69
C VAL A 120 2.01 -2.23 11.45
N PHE A 121 1.75 -0.92 11.41
CA PHE A 121 2.67 0.09 11.94
C PHE A 121 2.26 0.67 13.28
N SER A 122 1.06 0.38 13.76
CA SER A 122 0.45 1.00 14.95
C SER A 122 0.39 2.53 14.83
N VAL A 123 0.27 3.01 13.60
CA VAL A 123 0.16 4.42 13.25
C VAL A 123 -1.04 4.57 12.32
N LYS A 124 -1.92 5.47 12.67
CA LYS A 124 -3.16 5.67 11.90
C LYS A 124 -2.99 6.75 10.84
N PRO A 125 -3.16 6.42 9.55
CA PRO A 125 -3.15 7.44 8.50
C PRO A 125 -4.39 8.34 8.62
N VAL A 126 -4.16 9.66 8.57
CA VAL A 126 -5.22 10.66 8.69
C VAL A 126 -5.00 11.70 7.61
N ILE A 127 -6.07 12.05 6.87
CA ILE A 127 -6.01 13.10 5.87
C ILE A 127 -6.47 14.41 6.52
N LYS A 128 -5.65 15.45 6.42
CA LYS A 128 -6.01 16.83 6.75
C LYS A 128 -6.05 17.65 5.48
N ILE A 129 -7.04 18.52 5.40
CA ILE A 129 -7.26 19.33 4.22
C ILE A 129 -6.82 20.76 4.52
N LYS A 130 -5.98 21.30 3.66
CA LYS A 130 -5.69 22.72 3.62
C LYS A 130 -6.36 23.26 2.37
N ARG A 131 -7.38 24.09 2.56
CA ARG A 131 -8.12 24.64 1.43
C ARG A 131 -7.31 25.70 0.73
N VAL A 132 -7.31 25.63 -0.58
CA VAL A 132 -6.69 26.65 -1.43
C VAL A 132 -7.82 27.46 -2.03
N TYR A 133 -7.76 28.77 -1.77
CA TYR A 133 -8.70 29.72 -2.36
C TYR A 133 -7.99 30.39 -3.55
N SER A 134 -8.54 30.23 -4.71
CA SER A 134 -8.04 30.86 -5.90
C SER A 134 -8.70 32.22 -6.12
#